data_ff2ea2cb4a626ef0c50b82b2fed5f71b
#
_entry.id   ff2ea2cb4a626ef0c50b82b2fed5f71b
#
_cell.length_a   1.000
_cell.length_b   1.000
_cell.length_c   1.000
_cell.angle_alpha   90.00
_cell.angle_beta   90.00
_cell.angle_gamma   90.00
#
_symmetry.space_group_name_H-M   'P 1'
#
loop_
_entity.id
_entity.type
_entity.pdbx_description
1 polymer ?
#
loop_
_entity_poly.entity_id
_entity_poly.type
_entity_poly.pdbx_seq_one_letter_code
_entity_poly.pdbx_strand_id
1 'polypeptide(L)'
;MQPPFTDTPSPASLTETLANLNILWILAIVAGLTVLRLAFVYLPSDHARSFAEILESGMIAVALVFLIIRPFVLQAFFIPSPSMEPTLLGKNGAGDRILVNKFGYRLGKPGHDDVVVFLAPPAAMEGDPEFIKRLIGLPGDKIEAVAGVVTINGKPHNHADVRQTLADAGEFGPEAKSNPEPDLQADHHVRFVADGVLADGRLITKQRLAEIYTTQKDAQVTVTPGYNIRNGEKLVEPFIAEDPDYDMKIYHGEPVKHEHGPYQEDFKWDNKPISPAEFQREFAAPTEPLPAGHYLMMGDNRNDSNDGTNWGPLEERRVVGKAQLIFWPPSRLGIIH
;
A
#
# COMPACT_ATOMS: atom_id res chain seq x y z
N MET A 1 -3.57 22.47 25.58
CA MET A 1 -4.95 22.34 25.10
C MET A 1 -4.95 22.79 23.64
N GLN A 2 -4.84 21.87 22.69
CA GLN A 2 -5.03 22.16 21.28
C GLN A 2 -6.54 22.12 20.99
N PRO A 3 -7.07 23.02 20.15
CA PRO A 3 -8.50 23.00 19.80
C PRO A 3 -8.82 21.75 18.96
N PRO A 4 -10.06 21.22 19.04
CA PRO A 4 -10.46 20.07 18.28
C PRO A 4 -10.42 20.40 16.77
N PHE A 5 -9.80 19.52 15.97
CA PHE A 5 -9.84 19.57 14.52
C PHE A 5 -11.31 19.52 14.07
N THR A 6 -11.80 20.61 13.53
CA THR A 6 -13.05 20.63 12.79
C THR A 6 -12.74 20.18 11.37
N ASP A 7 -12.92 18.89 11.09
CA ASP A 7 -12.96 18.36 9.72
C ASP A 7 -14.19 18.97 9.01
N THR A 8 -13.99 20.08 8.32
CA THR A 8 -14.91 20.47 7.27
C THR A 8 -14.57 19.62 6.06
N PRO A 9 -15.45 18.71 5.62
CA PRO A 9 -15.22 17.93 4.43
C PRO A 9 -15.04 18.90 3.25
N SER A 10 -13.91 18.78 2.54
CA SER A 10 -13.73 19.50 1.28
C SER A 10 -14.85 19.09 0.33
N PRO A 11 -15.40 20.00 -0.49
CA PRO A 11 -16.46 19.66 -1.41
C PRO A 11 -15.98 18.51 -2.31
N ALA A 12 -16.67 17.36 -2.21
CA ALA A 12 -16.36 16.18 -3.00
C ALA A 12 -16.24 16.57 -4.48
N SER A 13 -15.12 16.22 -5.10
CA SER A 13 -14.91 16.50 -6.52
C SER A 13 -16.04 15.85 -7.34
N LEU A 14 -16.40 16.42 -8.49
CA LEU A 14 -17.41 15.83 -9.40
C LEU A 14 -17.14 14.34 -9.66
N THR A 15 -15.85 13.97 -9.73
CA THR A 15 -15.43 12.57 -9.90
C THR A 15 -15.75 11.69 -8.68
N GLU A 16 -15.64 12.20 -7.46
CA GLU A 16 -16.02 11.47 -6.24
C GLU A 16 -17.53 11.35 -6.11
N THR A 17 -18.26 12.41 -6.46
CA THR A 17 -19.73 12.37 -6.49
C THR A 17 -20.24 11.35 -7.50
N LEU A 18 -19.66 11.32 -8.71
CA LEU A 18 -19.99 10.33 -9.74
C LEU A 18 -19.53 8.92 -9.35
N ALA A 19 -18.38 8.81 -8.66
CA ALA A 19 -17.87 7.53 -8.17
C ALA A 19 -18.75 6.92 -7.04
N ASN A 20 -19.48 7.75 -6.30
CA ASN A 20 -20.31 7.30 -5.17
C ASN A 20 -21.82 7.36 -5.45
N LEU A 21 -22.24 7.49 -6.73
CA LEU A 21 -23.66 7.48 -7.09
C LEU A 21 -24.32 6.18 -6.65
N ASN A 22 -25.38 6.32 -5.82
CA ASN A 22 -26.22 5.21 -5.43
C ASN A 22 -26.94 4.66 -6.67
N ILE A 23 -27.12 3.33 -6.72
CA ILE A 23 -27.82 2.65 -7.81
C ILE A 23 -29.21 3.25 -8.11
N LEU A 24 -29.91 3.76 -7.10
CA LEU A 24 -31.21 4.41 -7.26
C LEU A 24 -31.13 5.68 -8.13
N TRP A 25 -30.06 6.49 -7.98
CA TRP A 25 -29.85 7.66 -8.82
C TRP A 25 -29.52 7.28 -10.26
N ILE A 26 -28.76 6.20 -10.47
CA ILE A 26 -28.44 5.67 -11.80
C ILE A 26 -29.74 5.21 -12.49
N LEU A 27 -30.57 4.45 -11.78
CA LEU A 27 -31.88 4.03 -12.29
C LEU A 27 -32.80 5.23 -12.59
N ALA A 28 -32.80 6.26 -11.74
CA ALA A 28 -33.56 7.50 -11.97
C ALA A 28 -33.07 8.26 -13.22
N ILE A 29 -31.76 8.35 -13.43
CA ILE A 29 -31.17 8.96 -14.62
C ILE A 29 -31.58 8.18 -15.88
N VAL A 30 -31.43 6.86 -15.87
CA VAL A 30 -31.83 6.00 -16.99
C VAL A 30 -33.31 6.12 -17.28
N ALA A 31 -34.16 6.14 -16.25
CA ALA A 31 -35.62 6.33 -16.39
C ALA A 31 -35.94 7.72 -16.96
N GLY A 32 -35.28 8.77 -16.47
CA GLY A 32 -35.46 10.14 -16.98
C GLY A 32 -35.06 10.27 -18.46
N LEU A 33 -33.91 9.70 -18.84
CA LEU A 33 -33.46 9.67 -20.23
C LEU A 33 -34.41 8.87 -21.11
N THR A 34 -35.00 7.78 -20.59
CA THR A 34 -36.02 6.98 -21.30
C THR A 34 -37.27 7.79 -21.58
N VAL A 35 -37.81 8.50 -20.57
CA VAL A 35 -38.97 9.38 -20.72
C VAL A 35 -38.69 10.49 -21.73
N LEU A 36 -37.52 11.12 -21.65
CA LEU A 36 -37.12 12.18 -22.57
C LEU A 36 -37.03 11.65 -24.00
N ARG A 37 -36.39 10.48 -24.21
CA ARG A 37 -36.32 9.80 -25.51
C ARG A 37 -37.71 9.54 -26.08
N LEU A 38 -38.65 9.02 -25.28
CA LEU A 38 -40.02 8.78 -25.73
C LEU A 38 -40.70 10.09 -26.18
N ALA A 39 -40.54 11.17 -25.42
CA ALA A 39 -41.08 12.47 -25.81
C ALA A 39 -40.56 12.92 -27.17
N PHE A 40 -39.27 12.76 -27.47
CA PHE A 40 -38.70 13.13 -28.79
C PHE A 40 -39.12 12.20 -29.93
N VAL A 41 -39.32 10.89 -29.65
CA VAL A 41 -39.75 9.94 -30.69
C VAL A 41 -41.15 10.29 -31.23
N TYR A 42 -42.04 10.85 -30.37
CA TYR A 42 -43.38 11.24 -30.79
C TYR A 42 -43.47 12.60 -31.46
N LEU A 43 -42.38 13.37 -31.57
CA LEU A 43 -42.34 14.63 -32.29
C LEU A 43 -42.14 14.39 -33.82
N PRO A 44 -42.97 15.01 -34.69
CA PRO A 44 -42.88 14.82 -36.16
C PRO A 44 -41.76 15.64 -36.76
N SER A 45 -40.51 15.37 -36.40
CA SER A 45 -39.33 16.10 -36.88
C SER A 45 -38.13 15.16 -37.00
N ASP A 46 -37.38 15.24 -38.12
CA ASP A 46 -36.19 14.41 -38.31
C ASP A 46 -35.07 14.74 -37.29
N HIS A 47 -34.94 16.01 -36.90
CA HIS A 47 -34.02 16.41 -35.83
C HIS A 47 -34.40 15.78 -34.45
N ALA A 48 -35.69 15.67 -34.19
CA ALA A 48 -36.17 15.02 -32.97
C ALA A 48 -35.83 13.52 -32.92
N ARG A 49 -35.92 12.81 -34.05
CA ARG A 49 -35.51 11.40 -34.16
C ARG A 49 -34.02 11.21 -33.95
N SER A 50 -33.18 12.03 -34.61
CA SER A 50 -31.73 11.99 -34.40
C SER A 50 -31.35 12.25 -32.93
N PHE A 51 -32.05 13.17 -32.26
CA PHE A 51 -31.83 13.43 -30.83
C PHE A 51 -32.27 12.26 -29.96
N ALA A 52 -33.35 11.59 -30.31
CA ALA A 52 -33.80 10.37 -29.61
C ALA A 52 -32.78 9.23 -29.74
N GLU A 53 -32.11 9.06 -30.86
CA GLU A 53 -31.03 8.07 -31.06
C GLU A 53 -29.79 8.38 -30.23
N ILE A 54 -29.40 9.65 -30.11
CA ILE A 54 -28.31 10.09 -29.25
C ILE A 54 -28.62 9.80 -27.78
N LEU A 55 -29.85 10.09 -27.33
CA LEU A 55 -30.31 9.80 -25.99
C LEU A 55 -30.30 8.29 -25.69
N GLU A 56 -30.72 7.46 -26.66
CA GLU A 56 -30.66 6.00 -26.53
C GLU A 56 -29.23 5.50 -26.36
N SER A 57 -28.32 5.95 -27.21
CA SER A 57 -26.90 5.60 -27.13
C SER A 57 -26.30 6.02 -25.78
N GLY A 58 -26.61 7.24 -25.33
CA GLY A 58 -26.19 7.73 -24.00
C GLY A 58 -26.75 6.90 -22.85
N MET A 59 -28.03 6.53 -22.92
CA MET A 59 -28.68 5.68 -21.93
C MET A 59 -28.04 4.28 -21.84
N ILE A 60 -27.78 3.65 -22.99
CA ILE A 60 -27.11 2.35 -23.07
C ILE A 60 -25.70 2.45 -22.49
N ALA A 61 -24.95 3.50 -22.83
CA ALA A 61 -23.61 3.73 -22.31
C ALA A 61 -23.61 3.90 -20.78
N VAL A 62 -24.51 4.72 -20.24
CA VAL A 62 -24.67 4.89 -18.78
C VAL A 62 -25.04 3.58 -18.10
N ALA A 63 -26.01 2.85 -18.64
CA ALA A 63 -26.42 1.57 -18.09
C ALA A 63 -25.26 0.56 -18.11
N LEU A 64 -24.55 0.44 -19.25
CA LEU A 64 -23.40 -0.47 -19.38
C LEU A 64 -22.28 -0.14 -18.36
N VAL A 65 -21.91 1.14 -18.28
CA VAL A 65 -20.82 1.57 -17.39
C VAL A 65 -21.19 1.36 -15.92
N PHE A 66 -22.34 1.81 -15.49
CA PHE A 66 -22.69 1.85 -14.08
C PHE A 66 -23.32 0.55 -13.55
N LEU A 67 -24.00 -0.25 -14.39
CA LEU A 67 -24.63 -1.49 -13.96
C LEU A 67 -23.77 -2.73 -14.25
N ILE A 68 -22.81 -2.64 -15.19
CA ILE A 68 -21.99 -3.80 -15.59
C ILE A 68 -20.50 -3.53 -15.33
N ILE A 69 -19.93 -2.51 -15.96
CA ILE A 69 -18.48 -2.31 -15.89
C ILE A 69 -18.04 -2.00 -14.46
N ARG A 70 -18.63 -0.99 -13.84
CA ARG A 70 -18.24 -0.54 -12.50
C ARG A 70 -18.42 -1.60 -11.41
N PRO A 71 -19.55 -2.30 -11.25
CA PRO A 71 -19.70 -3.27 -10.17
C PRO A 71 -18.95 -4.58 -10.40
N PHE A 72 -18.68 -4.94 -11.66
CA PHE A 72 -18.15 -6.29 -11.97
C PHE A 72 -16.75 -6.30 -12.58
N VAL A 73 -16.31 -5.22 -13.21
CA VAL A 73 -15.07 -5.23 -14.00
C VAL A 73 -14.02 -4.29 -13.43
N LEU A 74 -14.30 -3.00 -13.33
CA LEU A 74 -13.32 -1.98 -12.94
C LEU A 74 -13.89 -1.05 -11.86
N GLN A 75 -13.08 -0.75 -10.86
CA GLN A 75 -13.38 0.25 -9.84
C GLN A 75 -12.20 1.18 -9.63
N ALA A 76 -12.49 2.48 -9.50
CA ALA A 76 -11.50 3.48 -9.14
C ALA A 76 -11.38 3.56 -7.62
N PHE A 77 -10.13 3.70 -7.13
CA PHE A 77 -9.81 3.90 -5.72
C PHE A 77 -8.86 5.08 -5.57
N PHE A 78 -8.92 5.71 -4.42
CA PHE A 78 -8.01 6.76 -3.98
C PHE A 78 -7.06 6.18 -2.92
N ILE A 79 -5.79 6.58 -2.93
CA ILE A 79 -4.76 6.11 -2.00
C ILE A 79 -4.57 7.15 -0.89
N PRO A 80 -5.05 6.89 0.35
CA PRO A 80 -5.01 7.87 1.42
C PRO A 80 -3.76 7.82 2.30
N SER A 81 -2.93 6.78 2.19
CA SER A 81 -1.82 6.52 3.12
C SER A 81 -0.51 6.17 2.41
N PRO A 82 0.65 6.41 3.05
CA PRO A 82 1.96 6.13 2.47
C PRO A 82 2.36 4.65 2.49
N SER A 83 1.52 3.75 2.99
CA SER A 83 1.86 2.34 3.22
C SER A 83 2.31 1.54 1.98
N MET A 84 2.06 2.06 0.78
CA MET A 84 2.45 1.45 -0.50
C MET A 84 3.54 2.25 -1.23
N GLU A 85 4.19 3.21 -0.56
CA GLU A 85 5.34 3.93 -1.14
C GLU A 85 6.53 2.99 -1.37
N PRO A 86 7.27 3.21 -2.45
CA PRO A 86 7.16 4.28 -3.46
C PRO A 86 6.22 3.93 -4.61
N THR A 87 5.64 2.72 -4.66
CA THR A 87 4.80 2.24 -5.76
C THR A 87 3.56 3.12 -5.92
N LEU A 88 2.85 3.38 -4.82
CA LEU A 88 1.69 4.26 -4.75
C LEU A 88 1.91 5.32 -3.70
N LEU A 89 1.76 6.58 -4.09
CA LEU A 89 1.86 7.70 -3.15
C LEU A 89 0.50 8.03 -2.57
N GLY A 90 0.44 8.20 -1.25
CA GLY A 90 -0.81 8.50 -0.55
C GLY A 90 -0.64 9.46 0.60
N LYS A 91 -1.49 10.50 0.64
CA LYS A 91 -1.66 11.42 1.76
C LYS A 91 -3.14 11.76 1.93
N ASN A 92 -3.55 12.12 3.14
CA ASN A 92 -4.90 12.63 3.37
C ASN A 92 -5.19 13.84 2.48
N GLY A 93 -6.19 13.72 1.59
CA GLY A 93 -6.60 14.77 0.67
C GLY A 93 -5.84 14.84 -0.66
N ALA A 94 -4.67 14.19 -0.77
CA ALA A 94 -3.90 14.08 -1.99
C ALA A 94 -3.30 12.68 -2.10
N GLY A 95 -3.52 11.97 -3.22
CA GLY A 95 -3.05 10.61 -3.39
C GLY A 95 -3.25 10.11 -4.82
N ASP A 96 -2.52 9.06 -5.16
CA ASP A 96 -2.72 8.38 -6.43
C ASP A 96 -4.18 7.88 -6.54
N ARG A 97 -4.73 7.95 -7.76
CA ARG A 97 -6.00 7.29 -8.09
C ARG A 97 -5.74 6.15 -9.03
N ILE A 98 -6.22 4.99 -8.65
CA ILE A 98 -5.93 3.74 -9.33
C ILE A 98 -7.19 3.08 -9.89
N LEU A 99 -7.02 2.30 -10.94
CA LEU A 99 -8.04 1.38 -11.45
C LEU A 99 -7.75 -0.03 -10.97
N VAL A 100 -8.76 -0.66 -10.39
CA VAL A 100 -8.72 -2.02 -9.88
C VAL A 100 -9.60 -2.92 -10.74
N ASN A 101 -9.02 -3.99 -11.24
CA ASN A 101 -9.72 -5.03 -11.98
C ASN A 101 -10.28 -6.07 -11.02
N LYS A 102 -11.59 -6.10 -10.89
CA LYS A 102 -12.34 -7.06 -10.06
C LYS A 102 -12.61 -8.39 -10.77
N PHE A 103 -12.63 -8.35 -12.10
CA PHE A 103 -12.99 -9.50 -12.92
C PHE A 103 -11.85 -10.51 -13.04
N GLY A 104 -10.60 -10.03 -13.02
CA GLY A 104 -9.41 -10.87 -13.20
C GLY A 104 -9.37 -12.07 -12.23
N TYR A 105 -9.65 -11.84 -10.98
CA TYR A 105 -9.62 -12.88 -9.94
C TYR A 105 -10.88 -13.76 -9.88
N ARG A 106 -11.91 -13.46 -10.70
CA ARG A 106 -13.03 -14.40 -10.93
C ARG A 106 -12.67 -15.50 -11.91
N LEU A 107 -11.71 -15.26 -12.80
CA LEU A 107 -11.25 -16.20 -13.81
C LEU A 107 -9.89 -16.83 -13.47
N GLY A 108 -9.11 -16.17 -12.63
CA GLY A 108 -7.78 -16.61 -12.20
C GLY A 108 -7.60 -16.45 -10.70
N LYS A 109 -6.44 -16.83 -10.19
CA LYS A 109 -6.03 -16.62 -8.79
C LYS A 109 -5.03 -15.49 -8.71
N PRO A 110 -4.96 -14.78 -7.56
CA PRO A 110 -3.87 -13.86 -7.29
C PRO A 110 -2.51 -14.56 -7.38
N GLY A 111 -1.51 -13.84 -7.88
CA GLY A 111 -0.12 -14.30 -7.96
C GLY A 111 0.79 -13.54 -6.99
N HIS A 112 2.01 -14.04 -6.81
CA HIS A 112 3.04 -13.29 -6.09
C HIS A 112 3.25 -11.92 -6.72
N ASP A 113 3.52 -10.95 -5.87
CA ASP A 113 3.82 -9.55 -6.18
C ASP A 113 2.64 -8.74 -6.76
N ASP A 114 1.44 -9.35 -6.90
CA ASP A 114 0.24 -8.61 -7.27
C ASP A 114 -0.07 -7.55 -6.21
N VAL A 115 -0.36 -6.32 -6.67
CA VAL A 115 -0.91 -5.26 -5.80
C VAL A 115 -2.42 -5.44 -5.76
N VAL A 116 -2.94 -5.73 -4.57
CA VAL A 116 -4.31 -6.23 -4.36
C VAL A 116 -5.10 -5.29 -3.46
N VAL A 117 -6.33 -4.97 -3.87
CA VAL A 117 -7.34 -4.33 -3.01
C VAL A 117 -8.18 -5.42 -2.37
N PHE A 118 -8.42 -5.30 -1.07
CA PHE A 118 -9.16 -6.27 -0.26
C PHE A 118 -9.89 -5.58 0.88
N LEU A 119 -10.88 -6.27 1.46
CA LEU A 119 -11.53 -5.82 2.69
C LEU A 119 -10.63 -6.15 3.88
N ALA A 120 -10.28 -5.14 4.67
CA ALA A 120 -9.42 -5.32 5.83
C ALA A 120 -10.02 -6.35 6.81
N PRO A 121 -9.19 -7.24 7.40
CA PRO A 121 -9.68 -8.13 8.44
C PRO A 121 -10.03 -7.33 9.71
N PRO A 122 -10.95 -7.82 10.56
CA PRO A 122 -11.33 -7.13 11.80
C PRO A 122 -10.15 -6.84 12.74
N ALA A 123 -9.10 -7.67 12.68
CA ALA A 123 -7.85 -7.46 13.44
C ALA A 123 -7.07 -6.21 12.96
N ALA A 124 -7.24 -5.80 11.71
CA ALA A 124 -6.61 -4.61 11.15
C ALA A 124 -7.42 -3.33 11.45
N MET A 125 -8.73 -3.39 11.24
CA MET A 125 -9.65 -2.28 11.46
C MET A 125 -11.11 -2.76 11.47
N GLU A 126 -11.95 -2.21 12.32
CA GLU A 126 -13.38 -2.47 12.33
C GLU A 126 -14.08 -1.86 11.10
N GLY A 127 -15.17 -2.49 10.64
CA GLY A 127 -16.03 -1.96 9.59
C GLY A 127 -15.66 -2.38 8.16
N ASP A 128 -14.77 -3.33 7.99
CA ASP A 128 -14.34 -3.87 6.68
C ASP A 128 -13.91 -2.79 5.65
N PRO A 129 -13.06 -1.80 6.01
CA PRO A 129 -12.59 -0.82 5.02
C PRO A 129 -11.73 -1.49 3.95
N GLU A 130 -11.67 -0.88 2.77
CA GLU A 130 -10.81 -1.37 1.70
C GLU A 130 -9.36 -0.96 1.94
N PHE A 131 -8.48 -1.95 1.96
CA PHE A 131 -7.02 -1.81 2.04
C PHE A 131 -6.38 -2.18 0.71
N ILE A 132 -5.18 -1.66 0.49
CA ILE A 132 -4.34 -2.03 -0.64
C ILE A 132 -2.97 -2.43 -0.13
N LYS A 133 -2.49 -3.62 -0.54
CA LYS A 133 -1.18 -4.17 -0.20
C LYS A 133 -0.66 -5.04 -1.34
N ARG A 134 0.60 -5.41 -1.26
CA ARG A 134 1.22 -6.39 -2.17
C ARG A 134 1.10 -7.79 -1.60
N LEU A 135 0.78 -8.75 -2.47
CA LEU A 135 0.69 -10.15 -2.11
C LEU A 135 2.09 -10.78 -2.13
N ILE A 136 2.64 -11.04 -0.96
CA ILE A 136 3.99 -11.60 -0.80
C ILE A 136 3.96 -13.11 -0.63
N GLY A 137 2.97 -13.64 0.09
CA GLY A 137 2.84 -15.08 0.33
C GLY A 137 1.53 -15.67 -0.16
N LEU A 138 1.61 -16.77 -0.91
CA LEU A 138 0.49 -17.62 -1.31
C LEU A 138 0.26 -18.74 -0.28
N PRO A 139 -0.92 -19.40 -0.29
CA PRO A 139 -1.16 -20.57 0.55
C PRO A 139 -0.07 -21.62 0.39
N GLY A 140 0.52 -22.06 1.50
CA GLY A 140 1.61 -23.02 1.51
C GLY A 140 3.02 -22.43 1.49
N ASP A 141 3.17 -21.12 1.21
CA ASP A 141 4.47 -20.45 1.31
C ASP A 141 4.91 -20.28 2.76
N LYS A 142 6.20 -20.41 3.00
CA LYS A 142 6.86 -20.08 4.25
C LYS A 142 7.50 -18.71 4.12
N ILE A 143 7.07 -17.77 4.91
CA ILE A 143 7.55 -16.38 4.84
C ILE A 143 8.27 -16.02 6.14
N GLU A 144 9.44 -15.42 5.99
CA GLU A 144 10.24 -14.87 7.10
C GLU A 144 10.73 -13.48 6.70
N ALA A 145 10.97 -12.62 7.68
CA ALA A 145 11.68 -11.37 7.52
C ALA A 145 12.88 -11.34 8.48
N VAL A 146 13.96 -10.75 8.02
CA VAL A 146 15.18 -10.51 8.79
C VAL A 146 15.45 -9.02 8.78
N ALA A 147 15.59 -8.44 9.98
CA ALA A 147 15.83 -7.02 10.15
C ALA A 147 17.17 -6.58 9.60
N GLY A 148 17.18 -5.40 8.98
CA GLY A 148 18.42 -4.68 8.67
C GLY A 148 18.98 -3.97 9.91
N VAL A 149 20.30 -3.89 10.00
CA VAL A 149 20.98 -3.19 11.09
C VAL A 149 22.27 -2.51 10.62
N VAL A 150 22.47 -1.28 11.09
CA VAL A 150 23.76 -0.59 11.01
C VAL A 150 24.44 -0.68 12.38
N THR A 151 25.67 -1.16 12.42
CA THR A 151 26.43 -1.23 13.67
C THR A 151 27.65 -0.32 13.58
N ILE A 152 27.79 0.59 14.56
CA ILE A 152 28.89 1.55 14.65
C ILE A 152 29.60 1.34 15.98
N ASN A 153 30.86 0.93 15.92
CA ASN A 153 31.65 0.58 17.11
C ASN A 153 30.96 -0.42 18.05
N GLY A 154 30.27 -1.41 17.46
CA GLY A 154 29.52 -2.43 18.19
C GLY A 154 28.14 -2.02 18.69
N LYS A 155 27.73 -0.75 18.52
CA LYS A 155 26.39 -0.28 18.87
C LYS A 155 25.45 -0.44 17.67
N PRO A 156 24.31 -1.16 17.79
CA PRO A 156 23.34 -1.27 16.71
C PRO A 156 22.48 0.00 16.58
N HIS A 157 22.10 0.30 15.34
CA HIS A 157 21.22 1.38 14.94
C HIS A 157 20.21 0.85 13.93
N ASN A 158 18.92 1.09 14.17
CA ASN A 158 17.82 0.70 13.30
C ASN A 158 17.51 1.76 12.23
N HIS A 159 16.52 1.51 11.36
CA HIS A 159 16.15 2.43 10.29
C HIS A 159 15.68 3.79 10.81
N ALA A 160 14.87 3.84 11.86
CA ALA A 160 14.36 5.09 12.42
C ALA A 160 15.49 5.96 12.99
N ASP A 161 16.44 5.35 13.74
CA ASP A 161 17.62 6.04 14.28
C ASP A 161 18.53 6.58 13.16
N VAL A 162 18.77 5.74 12.15
CA VAL A 162 19.58 6.13 10.99
C VAL A 162 18.92 7.25 10.20
N ARG A 163 17.62 7.16 9.94
CA ARG A 163 16.84 8.19 9.23
C ARG A 163 16.92 9.53 9.94
N GLN A 164 16.66 9.55 11.27
CA GLN A 164 16.73 10.77 12.06
C GLN A 164 18.14 11.37 12.04
N THR A 165 19.17 10.55 12.23
CA THR A 165 20.57 11.01 12.24
C THR A 165 21.00 11.61 10.87
N LEU A 166 20.57 10.97 9.76
CA LEU A 166 20.84 11.48 8.42
C LEU A 166 20.08 12.78 8.12
N ALA A 167 18.86 12.93 8.63
CA ALA A 167 18.09 14.16 8.53
C ALA A 167 18.77 15.31 9.28
N ASP A 168 19.20 15.07 10.51
CA ASP A 168 19.90 16.06 11.34
C ASP A 168 21.24 16.46 10.72
N ALA A 169 21.90 15.54 10.00
CA ALA A 169 23.13 15.80 9.25
C ALA A 169 22.91 16.47 7.87
N GLY A 170 21.65 16.67 7.45
CA GLY A 170 21.30 17.27 6.15
C GLY A 170 21.64 16.37 4.96
N GLU A 171 21.64 15.04 5.16
CA GLU A 171 22.01 14.07 4.12
C GLU A 171 20.87 13.74 3.15
N PHE A 172 19.63 14.05 3.48
CA PHE A 172 18.54 14.02 2.51
C PHE A 172 18.64 15.22 1.57
N GLY A 173 18.36 14.99 0.28
CA GLY A 173 18.34 16.07 -0.71
C GLY A 173 17.29 17.13 -0.36
N PRO A 174 17.39 18.36 -0.92
CA PRO A 174 16.28 19.30 -0.82
C PRO A 174 15.04 18.61 -1.37
N GLU A 175 13.94 18.67 -0.61
CA GLU A 175 12.63 18.20 -1.08
C GLU A 175 12.46 18.58 -2.54
N ALA A 176 12.17 17.62 -3.39
CA ALA A 176 12.16 17.86 -4.84
C ALA A 176 11.08 18.89 -5.16
N LYS A 177 11.47 20.17 -5.17
CA LYS A 177 10.59 21.32 -5.51
C LYS A 177 10.02 21.25 -6.93
N SER A 178 10.39 20.20 -7.68
CA SER A 178 9.96 19.96 -9.06
C SER A 178 8.73 19.07 -9.20
N ASN A 179 8.17 18.55 -8.10
CA ASN A 179 6.91 17.82 -8.19
C ASN A 179 5.77 18.83 -8.36
N PRO A 180 4.98 18.78 -9.44
CA PRO A 180 3.81 19.65 -9.64
C PRO A 180 2.73 19.47 -8.57
N GLU A 181 2.81 18.42 -7.77
CA GLU A 181 1.91 18.11 -6.67
C GLU A 181 2.72 17.92 -5.38
N PRO A 182 3.09 19.02 -4.67
CA PRO A 182 3.94 18.95 -3.47
C PRO A 182 3.32 18.11 -2.33
N ASP A 183 1.99 17.96 -2.32
CA ASP A 183 1.27 17.16 -1.32
C ASP A 183 1.36 15.64 -1.58
N LEU A 184 1.94 15.23 -2.70
CA LEU A 184 2.15 13.84 -3.12
C LEU A 184 3.63 13.43 -3.10
N GLN A 185 4.44 14.02 -2.24
CA GLN A 185 5.82 13.59 -2.05
C GLN A 185 5.87 12.38 -1.13
N ALA A 186 6.68 11.39 -1.50
CA ALA A 186 7.05 10.30 -0.61
C ALA A 186 7.83 10.84 0.60
N ASP A 187 7.67 10.20 1.74
CA ASP A 187 8.49 10.47 2.91
C ASP A 187 9.96 10.08 2.64
N HIS A 188 10.89 10.59 3.47
CA HIS A 188 12.28 10.20 3.35
C HIS A 188 12.48 8.74 3.77
N HIS A 189 13.15 7.98 2.90
CA HIS A 189 13.40 6.56 3.10
C HIS A 189 14.88 6.25 3.27
N VAL A 190 15.18 5.27 4.13
CA VAL A 190 16.53 4.71 4.27
C VAL A 190 16.48 3.21 3.96
N ARG A 191 17.45 2.76 3.14
CA ARG A 191 17.62 1.35 2.81
C ARG A 191 19.05 0.93 3.08
N PHE A 192 19.24 -0.14 3.83
CA PHE A 192 20.56 -0.65 4.14
C PHE A 192 21.08 -1.51 2.99
N VAL A 193 22.29 -1.25 2.59
CA VAL A 193 23.00 -1.98 1.53
C VAL A 193 24.41 -2.33 2.01
N ALA A 194 25.05 -3.32 1.38
CA ALA A 194 26.37 -3.80 1.83
C ALA A 194 27.42 -2.70 1.97
N ASP A 195 27.37 -1.65 1.13
CA ASP A 195 28.36 -0.58 1.07
C ASP A 195 27.99 0.66 1.89
N GLY A 196 26.81 0.68 2.53
CA GLY A 196 26.35 1.82 3.32
C GLY A 196 24.82 1.87 3.43
N VAL A 197 24.27 3.08 3.36
CA VAL A 197 22.83 3.34 3.44
C VAL A 197 22.40 4.15 2.22
N LEU A 198 21.33 3.76 1.58
CA LEU A 198 20.66 4.59 0.57
C LEU A 198 19.69 5.53 1.29
N ALA A 199 19.91 6.83 1.20
CA ALA A 199 18.99 7.88 1.63
C ALA A 199 18.29 8.44 0.38
N ASP A 200 17.01 8.19 0.21
CA ASP A 200 16.24 8.50 -1.00
C ASP A 200 16.96 8.05 -2.30
N GLY A 201 17.54 6.86 -2.27
CA GLY A 201 18.30 6.30 -3.39
C GLY A 201 19.76 6.79 -3.53
N ARG A 202 20.19 7.78 -2.75
CA ARG A 202 21.59 8.26 -2.73
C ARG A 202 22.42 7.47 -1.73
N LEU A 203 23.55 6.92 -2.16
CA LEU A 203 24.44 6.15 -1.29
C LEU A 203 25.18 7.05 -0.29
N ILE A 204 24.96 6.82 0.99
CA ILE A 204 25.77 7.28 2.11
C ILE A 204 26.73 6.15 2.48
N THR A 205 28.01 6.35 2.18
CA THR A 205 29.01 5.31 2.39
C THR A 205 29.29 5.04 3.87
N LYS A 206 29.84 3.86 4.21
CA LYS A 206 30.26 3.52 5.57
C LYS A 206 31.20 4.56 6.18
N GLN A 207 32.12 5.12 5.37
CA GLN A 207 32.99 6.19 5.83
C GLN A 207 32.17 7.43 6.23
N ARG A 208 31.21 7.84 5.41
CA ARG A 208 30.37 9.00 5.71
C ARG A 208 29.49 8.77 6.94
N LEU A 209 28.95 7.56 7.12
CA LEU A 209 28.23 7.18 8.33
C LEU A 209 29.13 7.31 9.57
N ALA A 210 30.37 6.82 9.51
CA ALA A 210 31.33 6.98 10.60
C ALA A 210 31.52 8.46 10.96
N GLU A 211 31.70 9.34 9.99
CA GLU A 211 31.88 10.78 10.21
C GLU A 211 30.67 11.45 10.87
N ILE A 212 29.47 11.00 10.52
CA ILE A 212 28.20 11.53 11.07
C ILE A 212 28.02 11.08 12.52
N TYR A 213 28.25 9.79 12.79
CA TYR A 213 27.96 9.22 14.10
C TYR A 213 29.03 9.44 15.16
N THR A 214 30.28 9.65 14.75
CA THR A 214 31.41 9.72 15.70
C THR A 214 32.56 10.57 15.19
N THR A 215 33.32 11.16 16.12
CA THR A 215 34.57 11.89 15.83
C THR A 215 35.78 10.94 15.76
N GLN A 216 35.60 9.65 15.99
CA GLN A 216 36.69 8.67 15.94
C GLN A 216 37.06 8.35 14.49
N LYS A 217 38.32 8.53 14.12
CA LYS A 217 38.81 8.32 12.75
C LYS A 217 38.78 6.87 12.27
N ASP A 218 38.83 5.92 13.20
CA ASP A 218 38.91 4.48 12.92
C ASP A 218 37.62 3.75 13.35
N ALA A 219 36.48 4.42 13.24
CA ALA A 219 35.19 3.81 13.60
C ALA A 219 34.87 2.61 12.69
N GLN A 220 34.53 1.48 13.33
CA GLN A 220 34.07 0.30 12.60
C GLN A 220 32.60 0.43 12.28
N VAL A 221 32.27 0.48 10.98
CA VAL A 221 30.89 0.51 10.50
C VAL A 221 30.58 -0.78 9.75
N THR A 222 29.60 -1.52 10.24
CA THR A 222 29.04 -2.70 9.57
C THR A 222 27.59 -2.40 9.21
N VAL A 223 27.21 -2.68 7.97
CA VAL A 223 25.83 -2.56 7.51
C VAL A 223 25.38 -3.94 7.05
N THR A 224 24.32 -4.42 7.68
CA THR A 224 23.66 -5.68 7.33
C THR A 224 22.28 -5.32 6.79
N PRO A 225 22.02 -5.48 5.48
CA PRO A 225 20.70 -5.23 4.91
C PRO A 225 19.67 -6.23 5.42
N GLY A 226 18.47 -5.74 5.69
CA GLY A 226 17.29 -6.58 5.93
C GLY A 226 16.78 -7.22 4.64
N TYR A 227 15.95 -8.26 4.77
CA TYR A 227 15.34 -8.93 3.63
C TYR A 227 14.20 -9.85 4.05
N ASN A 228 13.32 -10.13 3.09
CA ASN A 228 12.33 -11.18 3.24
C ASN A 228 12.81 -12.49 2.59
N ILE A 229 12.32 -13.59 3.14
CA ILE A 229 12.58 -14.96 2.68
C ILE A 229 11.24 -15.60 2.33
N ARG A 230 11.17 -16.26 1.18
CA ARG A 230 10.04 -17.11 0.79
C ARG A 230 10.55 -18.50 0.45
N ASN A 231 10.06 -19.50 1.16
CA ASN A 231 10.42 -20.91 0.97
C ASN A 231 11.94 -21.18 1.07
N GLY A 232 12.63 -20.43 1.94
CA GLY A 232 14.07 -20.54 2.16
C GLY A 232 14.93 -19.71 1.19
N GLU A 233 14.33 -19.00 0.24
CA GLU A 233 15.05 -18.15 -0.71
C GLU A 233 14.81 -16.66 -0.42
N LYS A 234 15.89 -15.88 -0.44
CA LYS A 234 15.83 -14.43 -0.28
C LYS A 234 15.05 -13.82 -1.45
N LEU A 235 14.05 -12.99 -1.12
CA LEU A 235 13.27 -12.28 -2.12
C LEU A 235 14.08 -11.12 -2.75
N VAL A 236 13.87 -10.91 -4.04
CA VAL A 236 14.31 -9.72 -4.76
C VAL A 236 13.11 -8.79 -4.89
N GLU A 237 13.14 -7.67 -4.18
CA GLU A 237 12.01 -6.76 -4.03
C GLU A 237 12.38 -5.35 -4.53
N PRO A 238 12.33 -5.12 -5.86
CA PRO A 238 12.72 -3.82 -6.44
C PRO A 238 11.72 -2.70 -6.14
N PHE A 239 10.53 -3.05 -5.67
CA PHE A 239 9.43 -2.14 -5.40
C PHE A 239 9.45 -1.53 -3.98
N ILE A 240 10.32 -2.01 -3.07
CA ILE A 240 10.44 -1.45 -1.72
C ILE A 240 11.45 -0.30 -1.68
N ALA A 241 11.13 0.75 -0.91
CA ALA A 241 12.07 1.84 -0.63
C ALA A 241 13.01 1.49 0.53
N GLU A 242 12.52 0.75 1.51
CA GLU A 242 13.24 0.34 2.71
C GLU A 242 13.25 -1.18 2.86
N ASP A 243 14.34 -1.72 3.37
CA ASP A 243 14.41 -3.09 3.85
C ASP A 243 13.74 -3.22 5.24
N PRO A 244 13.25 -4.41 5.66
CA PRO A 244 12.57 -4.56 6.94
C PRO A 244 13.47 -4.21 8.13
N ASP A 245 12.90 -3.51 9.12
CA ASP A 245 13.51 -3.21 10.42
C ASP A 245 13.01 -4.13 11.53
N TYR A 246 12.39 -5.25 11.16
CA TYR A 246 11.83 -6.25 12.06
C TYR A 246 12.24 -7.66 11.64
N ASP A 247 12.35 -8.55 12.62
CA ASP A 247 12.38 -9.99 12.42
C ASP A 247 10.96 -10.56 12.51
N MET A 248 10.57 -11.42 11.58
CA MET A 248 9.24 -12.01 11.56
C MET A 248 9.24 -13.42 10.96
N LYS A 249 8.35 -14.26 11.44
CA LYS A 249 7.97 -15.52 10.82
C LYS A 249 6.52 -15.87 11.13
N ILE A 250 5.99 -16.83 10.39
CA ILE A 250 4.65 -17.38 10.64
C ILE A 250 4.77 -18.60 11.56
N TYR A 251 4.00 -18.60 12.63
CA TYR A 251 3.91 -19.69 13.60
C TYR A 251 2.47 -19.84 14.09
N HIS A 252 1.93 -21.06 14.06
CA HIS A 252 0.50 -21.35 14.30
C HIS A 252 -0.46 -20.51 13.46
N GLY A 253 -0.05 -20.23 12.21
CA GLY A 253 -0.84 -19.44 11.26
C GLY A 253 -0.78 -17.93 11.47
N GLU A 254 -0.07 -17.43 12.48
CA GLU A 254 0.01 -16.02 12.86
C GLU A 254 1.46 -15.50 12.84
N PRO A 255 1.67 -14.17 12.64
CA PRO A 255 3.00 -13.61 12.69
C PRO A 255 3.54 -13.52 14.11
N VAL A 256 4.76 -14.01 14.28
CA VAL A 256 5.61 -13.74 15.45
C VAL A 256 6.64 -12.71 15.01
N LYS A 257 6.65 -11.54 15.63
CA LYS A 257 7.38 -10.37 15.20
C LYS A 257 8.21 -9.75 16.32
N HIS A 258 9.43 -9.32 15.98
CA HIS A 258 10.27 -8.49 16.81
C HIS A 258 10.55 -7.19 16.06
N GLU A 259 10.02 -6.09 16.55
CA GLU A 259 10.22 -4.74 15.99
C GLU A 259 11.41 -4.06 16.69
N HIS A 260 12.37 -3.62 15.91
CA HIS A 260 13.53 -2.88 16.39
C HIS A 260 13.21 -1.38 16.48
N GLY A 261 12.45 -0.99 17.48
CA GLY A 261 12.07 0.41 17.71
C GLY A 261 13.25 1.30 18.13
N PRO A 262 13.18 2.64 17.94
CA PRO A 262 14.26 3.55 18.29
C PRO A 262 14.48 3.69 19.81
N TYR A 263 13.44 3.42 20.61
CA TYR A 263 13.48 3.58 22.08
C TYR A 263 13.10 2.33 22.84
N GLN A 264 12.48 1.36 22.20
CA GLN A 264 12.00 0.14 22.83
C GLN A 264 11.91 -0.98 21.79
N GLU A 265 12.41 -2.15 22.15
CA GLU A 265 12.19 -3.37 21.36
C GLU A 265 10.81 -3.94 21.71
N ASP A 266 9.98 -4.16 20.69
CA ASP A 266 8.65 -4.72 20.82
C ASP A 266 8.59 -6.12 20.25
N PHE A 267 8.14 -7.06 21.11
CA PHE A 267 7.93 -8.46 20.75
C PHE A 267 6.43 -8.74 20.70
N LYS A 268 5.96 -9.27 19.57
CA LYS A 268 4.52 -9.49 19.32
C LYS A 268 4.26 -10.87 18.73
N TRP A 269 3.13 -11.45 19.10
CA TRP A 269 2.51 -12.61 18.46
C TRP A 269 1.03 -12.33 18.25
N ASP A 270 0.53 -12.50 17.03
CA ASP A 270 -0.84 -12.14 16.66
C ASP A 270 -1.16 -10.68 17.09
N ASN A 271 -0.23 -9.76 16.78
CA ASN A 271 -0.30 -8.34 17.17
C ASN A 271 -0.47 -8.07 18.68
N LYS A 272 -0.22 -9.05 19.53
CA LYS A 272 -0.28 -8.92 21.00
C LYS A 272 1.13 -8.92 21.57
N PRO A 273 1.44 -8.03 22.54
CA PRO A 273 2.74 -8.03 23.20
C PRO A 273 3.04 -9.37 23.89
N ILE A 274 4.26 -9.86 23.70
CA ILE A 274 4.77 -11.04 24.39
C ILE A 274 6.10 -10.71 25.08
N SER A 275 6.52 -11.55 26.04
CA SER A 275 7.81 -11.36 26.68
C SER A 275 8.97 -11.73 25.75
N PRO A 276 10.18 -11.15 25.92
CA PRO A 276 11.37 -11.55 25.16
C PRO A 276 11.70 -13.05 25.28
N ALA A 277 11.48 -13.65 26.45
CA ALA A 277 11.71 -15.07 26.65
C ALA A 277 10.70 -15.95 25.90
N GLU A 278 9.45 -15.52 25.83
CA GLU A 278 8.41 -16.16 25.05
C GLU A 278 8.68 -16.04 23.55
N PHE A 279 9.04 -14.83 23.07
CA PHE A 279 9.47 -14.62 21.70
C PHE A 279 10.63 -15.55 21.32
N GLN A 280 11.68 -15.62 22.13
CA GLN A 280 12.83 -16.48 21.87
C GLN A 280 12.43 -17.96 21.73
N ARG A 281 11.52 -18.43 22.58
CA ARG A 281 11.01 -19.80 22.53
C ARG A 281 10.24 -20.07 21.24
N GLU A 282 9.30 -19.18 20.87
CA GLU A 282 8.44 -19.35 19.71
C GLU A 282 9.23 -19.07 18.42
N PHE A 283 10.15 -18.10 18.46
CA PHE A 283 10.98 -17.78 17.30
C PHE A 283 12.06 -18.84 17.00
N ALA A 284 12.42 -19.68 17.97
CA ALA A 284 13.33 -20.82 17.74
C ALA A 284 12.69 -21.94 16.89
N ALA A 285 11.34 -22.06 16.89
CA ALA A 285 10.68 -23.05 16.03
C ALA A 285 10.83 -22.68 14.55
N PRO A 286 10.82 -23.62 13.59
CA PRO A 286 10.80 -23.31 12.16
C PRO A 286 9.56 -22.54 11.75
N THR A 287 9.69 -21.66 10.73
CA THR A 287 8.51 -21.00 10.15
C THR A 287 7.56 -22.01 9.54
N GLU A 288 6.26 -21.78 9.72
CA GLU A 288 5.21 -22.63 9.20
C GLU A 288 4.67 -22.11 7.86
N PRO A 289 4.11 -22.99 7.02
CA PRO A 289 3.48 -22.57 5.77
C PRO A 289 2.20 -21.80 6.04
N LEU A 290 1.90 -20.81 5.18
CA LEU A 290 0.63 -20.10 5.21
C LEU A 290 -0.54 -21.05 5.06
N PRO A 291 -1.62 -20.86 5.83
CA PRO A 291 -2.80 -21.72 5.77
C PRO A 291 -3.46 -21.73 4.38
N ALA A 292 -4.15 -22.81 4.05
CA ALA A 292 -4.93 -22.90 2.81
C ALA A 292 -5.97 -21.78 2.74
N GLY A 293 -6.11 -21.13 1.58
CA GLY A 293 -7.05 -20.03 1.37
C GLY A 293 -6.67 -18.72 2.07
N HIS A 294 -5.41 -18.56 2.48
CA HIS A 294 -4.89 -17.35 3.09
C HIS A 294 -3.67 -16.81 2.35
N TYR A 295 -3.57 -15.49 2.29
CA TYR A 295 -2.48 -14.75 1.64
C TYR A 295 -1.75 -13.89 2.65
N LEU A 296 -0.45 -13.75 2.54
CA LEU A 296 0.28 -12.73 3.29
C LEU A 296 0.39 -11.46 2.46
N MET A 297 -0.21 -10.39 2.98
CA MET A 297 -0.26 -9.08 2.37
C MET A 297 0.70 -8.14 3.08
N MET A 298 1.62 -7.49 2.34
CA MET A 298 2.57 -6.54 2.91
C MET A 298 2.55 -5.21 2.15
N GLY A 299 2.77 -4.11 2.86
CA GLY A 299 2.99 -2.81 2.24
C GLY A 299 4.35 -2.73 1.55
N ASP A 300 4.48 -1.93 0.50
CA ASP A 300 5.77 -1.64 -0.12
C ASP A 300 6.62 -0.72 0.75
N ASN A 301 5.97 0.13 1.57
CA ASN A 301 6.59 0.83 2.69
C ASN A 301 6.66 -0.10 3.91
N ARG A 302 7.71 -0.94 3.97
CA ARG A 302 7.84 -2.06 4.89
C ARG A 302 7.74 -1.67 6.36
N ASN A 303 8.30 -0.52 6.70
CA ASN A 303 8.46 -0.06 8.09
C ASN A 303 7.33 0.90 8.53
N ASP A 304 6.44 1.29 7.59
CA ASP A 304 5.26 2.13 7.87
C ASP A 304 4.01 1.57 7.18
N SER A 305 3.63 0.35 7.56
CA SER A 305 2.47 -0.33 7.01
C SER A 305 1.71 -1.13 8.08
N ASN A 306 0.40 -0.87 8.20
CA ASN A 306 -0.48 -1.78 8.90
C ASN A 306 -0.91 -2.90 7.94
N ASP A 307 -0.24 -4.03 8.00
CA ASP A 307 -0.40 -5.13 7.05
C ASP A 307 -0.37 -6.52 7.69
N GLY A 308 -0.25 -7.57 6.89
CA GLY A 308 -0.27 -8.95 7.33
C GLY A 308 0.85 -9.34 8.30
N THR A 309 1.90 -8.52 8.42
CA THR A 309 2.93 -8.72 9.45
C THR A 309 2.44 -8.36 10.85
N ASN A 310 1.35 -7.61 10.95
CA ASN A 310 0.71 -7.21 12.21
C ASN A 310 -0.56 -8.02 12.48
N TRP A 311 -1.48 -8.12 11.51
CA TRP A 311 -2.81 -8.70 11.70
C TRP A 311 -2.97 -10.12 11.10
N GLY A 312 -1.88 -10.71 10.59
CA GLY A 312 -1.87 -12.08 10.12
C GLY A 312 -2.27 -12.28 8.66
N PRO A 313 -2.39 -13.53 8.20
CA PRO A 313 -2.77 -13.87 6.85
C PRO A 313 -4.22 -13.50 6.53
N LEU A 314 -4.43 -12.94 5.32
CA LEU A 314 -5.71 -12.52 4.80
C LEU A 314 -6.47 -13.70 4.18
N GLU A 315 -7.73 -13.88 4.54
CA GLU A 315 -8.61 -14.85 3.86
C GLU A 315 -8.85 -14.48 2.39
N GLU A 316 -8.78 -15.47 1.48
CA GLU A 316 -9.02 -15.32 0.04
C GLU A 316 -10.34 -14.61 -0.29
N ARG A 317 -11.41 -14.89 0.46
CA ARG A 317 -12.75 -14.30 0.24
C ARG A 317 -12.80 -12.78 0.42
N ARG A 318 -11.80 -12.18 1.08
CA ARG A 318 -11.71 -10.74 1.30
C ARG A 318 -11.07 -9.98 0.14
N VAL A 319 -10.52 -10.68 -0.84
CA VAL A 319 -9.90 -10.09 -2.02
C VAL A 319 -10.97 -9.45 -2.91
N VAL A 320 -10.79 -8.18 -3.24
CA VAL A 320 -11.67 -7.39 -4.11
C VAL A 320 -11.19 -7.42 -5.56
N GLY A 321 -9.88 -7.17 -5.80
CA GLY A 321 -9.34 -7.15 -7.15
C GLY A 321 -7.88 -6.72 -7.21
N LYS A 322 -7.31 -6.79 -8.43
CA LYS A 322 -5.92 -6.40 -8.73
C LYS A 322 -5.85 -4.94 -9.15
N ALA A 323 -5.01 -4.16 -8.51
CA ALA A 323 -4.65 -2.81 -8.97
C ALA A 323 -3.82 -2.91 -10.26
N GLN A 324 -4.20 -2.17 -11.30
CA GLN A 324 -3.56 -2.30 -12.61
C GLN A 324 -2.96 -1.00 -13.13
N LEU A 325 -3.57 0.13 -12.82
CA LEU A 325 -3.22 1.40 -13.44
C LEU A 325 -3.35 2.56 -12.45
N ILE A 326 -2.33 3.41 -12.37
CA ILE A 326 -2.47 4.76 -11.83
C ILE A 326 -3.00 5.64 -12.96
N PHE A 327 -4.19 6.24 -12.79
CA PHE A 327 -4.77 7.12 -13.81
C PHE A 327 -4.74 8.60 -13.42
N TRP A 328 -4.40 8.91 -12.18
CA TRP A 328 -4.23 10.25 -11.66
C TRP A 328 -3.20 10.26 -10.51
N PRO A 329 -2.34 11.28 -10.41
CA PRO A 329 -2.23 12.46 -11.29
C PRO A 329 -1.62 12.09 -12.66
N PRO A 330 -1.79 12.94 -13.71
CA PRO A 330 -1.24 12.67 -15.04
C PRO A 330 0.28 12.47 -15.07
N SER A 331 0.99 13.11 -14.14
CA SER A 331 2.45 12.96 -13.97
C SER A 331 2.88 11.56 -13.55
N ARG A 332 1.95 10.76 -12.98
CA ARG A 332 2.18 9.40 -12.49
C ARG A 332 1.40 8.33 -13.26
N LEU A 333 0.81 8.70 -14.41
CA LEU A 333 0.08 7.75 -15.25
C LEU A 333 0.96 6.54 -15.59
N GLY A 334 0.56 5.35 -15.20
CA GLY A 334 1.37 4.14 -15.43
C GLY A 334 0.71 2.85 -14.96
N ILE A 335 1.23 1.73 -15.46
CA ILE A 335 0.83 0.38 -15.03
C ILE A 335 1.48 0.08 -13.68
N ILE A 336 0.72 -0.54 -12.78
CA ILE A 336 1.19 -0.99 -11.48
C ILE A 336 1.76 -2.40 -11.65
N HIS A 337 3.02 -2.58 -11.23
CA HIS A 337 3.77 -3.83 -11.32
C HIS A 337 4.04 -4.41 -9.95
#